data_664c9f6c13c1e85a1d1da3f012ff8c6a
#
_entry.id   664c9f6c13c1e85a1d1da3f012ff8c6a
#
_cell.length_a   1.000
_cell.length_b   1.000
_cell.length_c   1.000
_cell.angle_alpha   90.00
_cell.angle_beta   90.00
_cell.angle_gamma   90.00
#
_symmetry.space_group_name_H-M   'P 1'
#
loop_
_entity.id
_entity.type
_entity.pdbx_description
1 polymer ?
#
loop_
_entity_poly.entity_id
_entity_poly.type
_entity_poly.pdbx_seq_one_letter_code
_entity_poly.pdbx_strand_id
1 'polypeptide(L)'
;MTRRKRTAIIGLAIVVVAGGWYAFRPERLFVNQTVNESLGAVMDTADTKASTVIAPTTVATGSFHSNAHDTRGTATILSLSDGRRVLRLTNFATSNGPDVRVYLVAAPDVQDNATVKTAGFVELGPMKGNIGDQNYEIPATVDLASYRTVTIWCKRFSVNFGSAPLATS
;
A
#
# COMPACT_ATOMS: atom_id res chain seq x y z
N MET A 1 6.90 49.12 -16.29
CA MET A 1 6.08 48.26 -15.42
C MET A 1 6.08 48.89 -14.04
N THR A 2 4.91 49.28 -13.50
CA THR A 2 4.81 50.02 -12.24
C THR A 2 5.14 49.06 -11.05
N ARG A 3 5.68 49.63 -9.95
CA ARG A 3 6.06 48.90 -8.74
C ARG A 3 4.91 47.99 -8.22
N ARG A 4 3.67 48.51 -8.28
CA ARG A 4 2.44 47.77 -7.89
C ARG A 4 2.20 46.51 -8.76
N LYS A 5 2.43 46.58 -10.08
CA LYS A 5 2.27 45.43 -10.98
C LYS A 5 3.31 44.33 -10.70
N ARG A 6 4.56 44.70 -10.37
CA ARG A 6 5.63 43.75 -9.99
C ARG A 6 5.29 43.03 -8.68
N THR A 7 4.80 43.75 -7.66
CA THR A 7 4.39 43.18 -6.38
C THR A 7 3.22 42.20 -6.56
N ALA A 8 2.24 42.52 -7.39
CA ALA A 8 1.10 41.63 -7.65
C ALA A 8 1.52 40.36 -8.38
N ILE A 9 2.44 40.43 -9.34
CA ILE A 9 2.97 39.26 -10.07
C ILE A 9 3.78 38.36 -9.14
N ILE A 10 4.62 38.95 -8.26
CA ILE A 10 5.39 38.20 -7.27
C ILE A 10 4.45 37.48 -6.29
N GLY A 11 3.42 38.17 -5.78
CA GLY A 11 2.41 37.57 -4.91
C GLY A 11 1.68 36.39 -5.56
N LEU A 12 1.27 36.57 -6.82
CA LEU A 12 0.63 35.48 -7.59
C LEU A 12 1.56 34.27 -7.79
N ALA A 13 2.83 34.54 -8.13
CA ALA A 13 3.82 33.46 -8.29
C ALA A 13 4.05 32.67 -7.00
N ILE A 14 4.12 33.34 -5.84
CA ILE A 14 4.25 32.68 -4.54
C ILE A 14 3.03 31.79 -4.26
N VAL A 15 1.82 32.27 -4.52
CA VAL A 15 0.59 31.50 -4.32
C VAL A 15 0.57 30.25 -5.22
N VAL A 16 0.98 30.39 -6.49
CA VAL A 16 1.05 29.27 -7.44
C VAL A 16 2.10 28.23 -6.99
N VAL A 17 3.28 28.68 -6.55
CA VAL A 17 4.34 27.79 -6.06
C VAL A 17 3.90 27.10 -4.76
N ALA A 18 3.31 27.82 -3.82
CA ALA A 18 2.80 27.25 -2.56
C ALA A 18 1.64 26.27 -2.81
N GLY A 19 0.72 26.61 -3.72
CA GLY A 19 -0.37 25.73 -4.13
C GLY A 19 0.14 24.45 -4.84
N GLY A 20 1.12 24.62 -5.72
CA GLY A 20 1.81 23.48 -6.35
C GLY A 20 2.53 22.60 -5.34
N TRP A 21 3.28 23.19 -4.42
CA TRP A 21 3.93 22.45 -3.33
C TRP A 21 2.94 21.69 -2.47
N TYR A 22 1.84 22.31 -2.06
CA TYR A 22 0.79 21.68 -1.26
C TYR A 22 0.09 20.53 -2.02
N ALA A 23 -0.17 20.70 -3.32
CA ALA A 23 -0.83 19.69 -4.15
C ALA A 23 0.09 18.49 -4.47
N PHE A 24 1.38 18.73 -4.69
CA PHE A 24 2.34 17.70 -5.09
C PHE A 24 3.09 17.06 -3.92
N ARG A 25 3.19 17.76 -2.78
CA ARG A 25 3.91 17.30 -1.58
C ARG A 25 5.23 16.58 -1.93
N PRO A 26 6.15 17.23 -2.64
CA PRO A 26 7.39 16.60 -3.13
C PRO A 26 8.27 16.07 -1.99
N GLU A 27 8.10 16.59 -0.77
CA GLU A 27 8.78 16.08 0.43
C GLU A 27 8.47 14.60 0.70
N ARG A 28 7.26 14.11 0.32
CA ARG A 28 6.87 12.70 0.49
C ARG A 28 7.66 11.74 -0.39
N LEU A 29 8.33 12.24 -1.42
CA LEU A 29 9.21 11.43 -2.27
C LEU A 29 10.56 11.14 -1.60
N PHE A 30 10.96 11.95 -0.63
CA PHE A 30 12.28 11.93 -0.02
C PHE A 30 12.28 11.56 1.47
N VAL A 31 11.12 11.57 2.12
CA VAL A 31 11.03 11.27 3.56
C VAL A 31 10.46 9.87 3.75
N ASN A 32 11.26 8.98 4.33
CA ASN A 32 10.79 7.65 4.70
C ASN A 32 9.75 7.75 5.81
N GLN A 33 8.67 7.02 5.64
CA GLN A 33 7.62 6.86 6.64
C GLN A 33 7.64 5.42 7.16
N THR A 34 8.07 5.25 8.41
CA THR A 34 8.06 3.95 9.07
C THR A 34 6.74 3.75 9.81
N VAL A 35 6.13 2.60 9.60
CA VAL A 35 4.90 2.16 10.29
C VAL A 35 5.16 0.77 10.85
N ASN A 36 4.84 0.55 12.13
CA ASN A 36 4.95 -0.75 12.78
C ASN A 36 3.63 -1.07 13.48
N GLU A 37 2.66 -1.52 12.71
CA GLU A 37 1.37 -1.95 13.25
C GLU A 37 1.49 -3.33 13.90
N SER A 38 0.97 -3.47 15.11
CA SER A 38 0.80 -4.79 15.71
C SER A 38 -0.40 -5.51 15.06
N LEU A 39 -0.39 -6.84 15.08
CA LEU A 39 -1.55 -7.61 14.64
C LEU A 39 -2.73 -7.44 15.63
N GLY A 40 -2.45 -7.19 16.91
CA GLY A 40 -3.45 -6.87 17.94
C GLY A 40 -4.32 -5.67 17.61
N ALA A 41 -3.77 -4.65 16.94
CA ALA A 41 -4.52 -3.46 16.53
C ALA A 41 -5.68 -3.78 15.56
N VAL A 42 -5.61 -4.89 14.84
CA VAL A 42 -6.68 -5.35 13.94
C VAL A 42 -7.69 -6.23 14.69
N MET A 43 -7.26 -6.87 15.78
CA MET A 43 -8.11 -7.71 16.62
C MET A 43 -8.97 -6.87 17.59
N ASP A 44 -8.46 -5.74 18.08
CA ASP A 44 -9.11 -4.88 19.06
C ASP A 44 -10.31 -4.08 18.51
N THR A 45 -10.55 -4.08 17.21
CA THR A 45 -11.72 -3.42 16.60
C THR A 45 -13.00 -4.25 16.68
N ALA A 46 -12.95 -5.48 17.20
CA ALA A 46 -14.08 -6.34 17.43
C ALA A 46 -14.32 -6.53 18.95
N ASP A 47 -15.36 -5.90 19.45
CA ASP A 47 -16.02 -6.03 20.77
C ASP A 47 -15.18 -6.57 21.95
N THR A 48 -15.07 -5.71 22.97
CA THR A 48 -14.52 -5.96 24.31
C THR A 48 -15.37 -6.96 25.10
N LYS A 49 -15.36 -8.22 24.72
CA LYS A 49 -15.73 -9.33 25.60
C LYS A 49 -14.60 -10.34 25.56
N ALA A 50 -14.08 -10.67 26.74
CA ALA A 50 -13.02 -11.64 26.96
C ALA A 50 -13.24 -12.91 26.13
N SER A 51 -12.73 -12.93 24.91
CA SER A 51 -12.69 -14.10 24.04
C SER A 51 -11.27 -14.67 24.11
N THR A 52 -11.18 -15.94 24.29
CA THR A 52 -9.95 -16.71 24.10
C THR A 52 -9.34 -16.27 22.77
N VAL A 53 -8.18 -15.61 22.81
CA VAL A 53 -7.48 -15.13 21.62
C VAL A 53 -7.04 -16.36 20.82
N ILE A 54 -7.85 -16.77 19.86
CA ILE A 54 -7.47 -17.81 18.91
C ILE A 54 -6.46 -17.20 17.96
N ALA A 55 -5.26 -17.81 17.87
CA ALA A 55 -4.21 -17.35 16.96
C ALA A 55 -4.72 -17.32 15.51
N PRO A 56 -4.40 -16.28 14.75
CA PRO A 56 -4.74 -16.21 13.33
C PRO A 56 -4.15 -17.36 12.55
N THR A 57 -4.87 -17.86 11.56
CA THR A 57 -4.41 -18.92 10.68
C THR A 57 -3.83 -18.32 9.41
N THR A 58 -2.62 -18.75 9.02
CA THR A 58 -2.02 -18.36 7.74
C THR A 58 -2.77 -19.05 6.60
N VAL A 59 -3.25 -18.25 5.64
CA VAL A 59 -3.95 -18.74 4.43
C VAL A 59 -2.97 -18.82 3.26
N ALA A 60 -2.16 -17.79 3.08
CA ALA A 60 -1.16 -17.72 2.02
C ALA A 60 -0.01 -16.79 2.43
N THR A 61 1.18 -17.03 1.87
CA THR A 61 2.36 -16.19 2.10
C THR A 61 3.20 -16.07 0.85
N GLY A 62 3.94 -14.95 0.74
CA GLY A 62 4.85 -14.70 -0.37
C GLY A 62 5.90 -13.65 -0.02
N SER A 63 7.05 -13.74 -0.66
CA SER A 63 8.11 -12.74 -0.54
C SER A 63 8.05 -11.74 -1.67
N PHE A 64 8.28 -10.47 -1.36
CA PHE A 64 8.38 -9.44 -2.40
C PHE A 64 9.62 -9.61 -3.26
N HIS A 65 9.45 -9.48 -4.55
CA HIS A 65 10.50 -9.20 -5.52
C HIS A 65 10.35 -7.78 -6.05
N SER A 66 11.48 -7.20 -6.44
CA SER A 66 11.54 -5.84 -7.00
C SER A 66 11.09 -5.84 -8.46
N ASN A 67 10.40 -4.77 -8.86
CA ASN A 67 10.13 -4.44 -10.26
C ASN A 67 10.78 -3.10 -10.60
N ALA A 68 10.03 -1.99 -10.63
CA ALA A 68 10.61 -0.68 -10.92
C ALA A 68 11.39 -0.07 -9.73
N HIS A 69 11.14 -0.56 -8.51
CA HIS A 69 11.80 -0.08 -7.28
C HIS A 69 12.24 -1.25 -6.41
N ASP A 70 13.33 -1.05 -5.67
CA ASP A 70 13.71 -2.01 -4.63
C ASP A 70 12.56 -2.21 -3.65
N THR A 71 12.04 -3.42 -3.62
CA THR A 71 10.92 -3.80 -2.76
C THR A 71 11.23 -5.14 -2.11
N ARG A 72 11.09 -5.21 -0.79
CA ARG A 72 11.38 -6.41 -0.01
C ARG A 72 10.41 -6.57 1.15
N GLY A 73 10.42 -7.73 1.76
CA GLY A 73 9.58 -8.12 2.88
C GLY A 73 8.68 -9.30 2.53
N THR A 74 7.79 -9.62 3.42
CA THR A 74 6.86 -10.74 3.28
C THR A 74 5.42 -10.24 3.31
N ALA A 75 4.60 -10.75 2.41
CA ALA A 75 3.15 -10.58 2.40
C ALA A 75 2.52 -11.88 2.93
N THR A 76 1.68 -11.79 3.97
CA THR A 76 0.97 -12.93 4.55
C THR A 76 -0.50 -12.62 4.65
N ILE A 77 -1.35 -13.49 4.11
CA ILE A 77 -2.79 -13.43 4.32
C ILE A 77 -3.15 -14.27 5.54
N LEU A 78 -3.80 -13.64 6.49
CA LEU A 78 -4.26 -14.24 7.74
C LEU A 78 -5.79 -14.28 7.77
N SER A 79 -6.32 -15.41 8.25
CA SER A 79 -7.74 -15.53 8.66
C SER A 79 -7.83 -15.34 10.17
N LEU A 80 -8.65 -14.40 10.60
CA LEU A 80 -8.91 -14.12 12.00
C LEU A 80 -10.03 -15.02 12.54
N SER A 81 -10.13 -15.14 13.85
CA SER A 81 -11.16 -15.96 14.54
C SER A 81 -12.60 -15.51 14.28
N ASP A 82 -12.79 -14.24 13.92
CA ASP A 82 -14.08 -13.66 13.56
C ASP A 82 -14.44 -13.79 12.07
N GLY A 83 -13.61 -14.49 11.29
CA GLY A 83 -13.78 -14.71 9.85
C GLY A 83 -13.27 -13.58 8.96
N ARG A 84 -12.79 -12.47 9.51
CA ARG A 84 -12.10 -11.43 8.71
C ARG A 84 -10.78 -11.94 8.16
N ARG A 85 -10.38 -11.39 7.04
CA ARG A 85 -9.09 -11.69 6.40
C ARG A 85 -8.25 -10.43 6.34
N VAL A 86 -6.98 -10.56 6.67
CA VAL A 86 -6.02 -9.46 6.74
C VAL A 86 -4.78 -9.80 5.94
N LEU A 87 -4.37 -8.92 5.07
CA LEU A 87 -3.03 -8.92 4.51
C LEU A 87 -2.09 -8.23 5.50
N ARG A 88 -1.07 -8.94 5.96
CA ARG A 88 0.02 -8.38 6.75
C ARG A 88 1.28 -8.31 5.91
N LEU A 89 1.90 -7.14 5.87
CA LEU A 89 3.24 -6.92 5.36
C LEU A 89 4.20 -6.91 6.56
N THR A 90 5.29 -7.69 6.48
CA THR A 90 6.31 -7.76 7.54
C THR A 90 7.70 -7.53 6.97
N ASN A 91 8.56 -6.84 7.75
CA ASN A 91 9.89 -6.43 7.29
C ASN A 91 9.86 -5.73 5.94
N PHE A 92 8.75 -5.04 5.68
CA PHE A 92 8.48 -4.42 4.40
C PHE A 92 9.33 -3.17 4.21
N ALA A 93 9.87 -3.01 2.99
CA ALA A 93 10.49 -1.77 2.57
C ALA A 93 10.38 -1.60 1.05
N THR A 94 10.10 -0.37 0.64
CA THR A 94 10.08 0.06 -0.76
C THR A 94 10.38 1.56 -0.86
N SER A 95 10.36 2.11 -2.07
CA SER A 95 10.47 3.55 -2.30
C SER A 95 9.17 4.29 -1.98
N ASN A 96 9.28 5.59 -1.71
CA ASN A 96 8.13 6.47 -1.66
C ASN A 96 7.61 6.81 -3.06
N GLY A 97 6.37 7.26 -3.12
CA GLY A 97 5.74 7.74 -4.33
C GLY A 97 4.51 8.61 -4.04
N PRO A 98 4.02 9.38 -5.02
CA PRO A 98 2.97 10.38 -4.78
C PRO A 98 1.57 9.78 -4.56
N ASP A 99 1.33 8.52 -4.96
CA ASP A 99 0.06 7.81 -4.76
C ASP A 99 0.30 6.31 -4.86
N VAL A 100 1.00 5.76 -3.85
CA VAL A 100 1.33 4.33 -3.78
C VAL A 100 0.22 3.59 -3.05
N ARG A 101 -0.23 2.49 -3.63
CA ARG A 101 -1.35 1.66 -3.18
C ARG A 101 -0.94 0.21 -3.03
N VAL A 102 -1.67 -0.52 -2.21
CA VAL A 102 -1.53 -1.97 -2.06
C VAL A 102 -2.68 -2.65 -2.79
N TYR A 103 -2.35 -3.51 -3.74
CA TYR A 103 -3.30 -4.24 -4.58
C TYR A 103 -3.19 -5.75 -4.36
N LEU A 104 -4.32 -6.44 -4.48
CA LEU A 104 -4.36 -7.87 -4.81
C LEU A 104 -4.68 -7.99 -6.30
N VAL A 105 -3.87 -8.72 -7.04
CA VAL A 105 -3.97 -8.88 -8.50
C VAL A 105 -4.33 -10.32 -8.84
N ALA A 106 -5.25 -10.49 -9.80
CA ALA A 106 -5.73 -11.79 -10.26
C ALA A 106 -4.74 -12.45 -11.26
N ALA A 107 -3.50 -12.63 -10.79
CA ALA A 107 -2.42 -13.27 -11.55
C ALA A 107 -1.54 -14.11 -10.62
N PRO A 108 -0.90 -15.17 -11.11
CA PRO A 108 0.01 -15.98 -10.30
C PRO A 108 1.28 -15.24 -9.89
N ASP A 109 1.74 -14.28 -10.71
CA ASP A 109 2.80 -13.32 -10.43
C ASP A 109 2.60 -12.07 -11.29
N VAL A 110 3.23 -10.95 -10.90
CA VAL A 110 3.15 -9.67 -11.60
C VAL A 110 4.53 -9.06 -11.74
N GLN A 111 5.13 -9.23 -12.90
CA GLN A 111 6.49 -8.74 -13.21
C GLN A 111 6.51 -7.44 -14.02
N ASP A 112 5.34 -6.96 -14.49
CA ASP A 112 5.23 -5.77 -15.32
C ASP A 112 3.99 -4.93 -15.00
N ASN A 113 3.89 -3.76 -15.63
CA ASN A 113 2.78 -2.83 -15.45
C ASN A 113 1.52 -3.24 -16.21
N ALA A 114 1.66 -4.00 -17.30
CA ALA A 114 0.54 -4.40 -18.16
C ALA A 114 -0.32 -5.44 -17.46
N THR A 115 0.29 -6.41 -16.79
CA THR A 115 -0.39 -7.46 -16.05
C THR A 115 -1.32 -6.89 -14.98
N VAL A 116 -0.89 -5.85 -14.22
CA VAL A 116 -1.76 -5.18 -13.24
C VAL A 116 -3.03 -4.62 -13.88
N LYS A 117 -2.89 -4.05 -15.07
CA LYS A 117 -4.01 -3.40 -15.78
C LYS A 117 -4.98 -4.39 -16.43
N THR A 118 -4.51 -5.57 -16.82
CA THR A 118 -5.29 -6.54 -17.64
C THR A 118 -5.83 -7.72 -16.84
N ALA A 119 -5.14 -8.16 -15.79
CA ALA A 119 -5.55 -9.33 -15.00
C ALA A 119 -6.71 -9.03 -14.03
N GLY A 120 -6.99 -7.75 -13.74
CA GLY A 120 -7.92 -7.34 -12.70
C GLY A 120 -7.25 -7.26 -11.33
N PHE A 121 -7.74 -6.32 -10.51
CA PHE A 121 -7.19 -6.09 -9.17
C PHE A 121 -8.25 -5.63 -8.18
N VAL A 122 -7.95 -5.82 -6.90
CA VAL A 122 -8.66 -5.22 -5.76
C VAL A 122 -7.70 -4.29 -5.05
N GLU A 123 -8.07 -3.01 -4.92
CA GLU A 123 -7.31 -2.03 -4.15
C GLU A 123 -7.63 -2.20 -2.66
N LEU A 124 -6.63 -2.53 -1.84
CA LEU A 124 -6.76 -2.67 -0.39
C LEU A 124 -6.60 -1.33 0.34
N GLY A 125 -6.00 -0.34 -0.31
CA GLY A 125 -5.86 1.00 0.23
C GLY A 125 -4.51 1.66 -0.05
N PRO A 126 -4.33 2.91 0.42
CA PRO A 126 -3.05 3.60 0.32
C PRO A 126 -1.98 2.90 1.15
N MET A 127 -0.75 2.87 0.65
CA MET A 127 0.41 2.43 1.42
C MET A 127 0.59 3.35 2.64
N LYS A 128 0.58 2.78 3.84
CA LYS A 128 0.62 3.54 5.10
C LYS A 128 2.01 4.10 5.42
N GLY A 129 3.04 3.37 4.99
CA GLY A 129 4.45 3.78 5.06
C GLY A 129 5.27 2.96 4.08
N ASN A 130 6.44 3.47 3.70
CA ASN A 130 7.32 2.75 2.79
C ASN A 130 8.28 1.79 3.54
N ILE A 131 8.25 1.78 4.87
CA ILE A 131 9.05 0.89 5.72
C ILE A 131 8.19 0.36 6.87
N GLY A 132 8.37 -0.92 7.20
CA GLY A 132 7.87 -1.55 8.42
C GLY A 132 6.63 -2.38 8.25
N ASP A 133 6.03 -2.78 9.36
CA ASP A 133 4.92 -3.73 9.40
C ASP A 133 3.58 -3.04 9.24
N GLN A 134 2.74 -3.54 8.35
CA GLN A 134 1.44 -2.93 8.00
C GLN A 134 0.36 -3.99 7.80
N ASN A 135 -0.88 -3.66 8.14
CA ASN A 135 -2.02 -4.54 7.98
C ASN A 135 -3.07 -3.89 7.05
N TYR A 136 -3.70 -4.69 6.20
CA TYR A 136 -4.75 -4.27 5.29
C TYR A 136 -5.91 -5.27 5.35
N GLU A 137 -7.11 -4.79 5.58
CA GLU A 137 -8.29 -5.64 5.56
C GLU A 137 -8.60 -6.08 4.12
N ILE A 138 -8.91 -7.37 3.94
CA ILE A 138 -9.31 -7.93 2.66
C ILE A 138 -10.84 -8.09 2.67
N PRO A 139 -11.57 -7.43 1.75
CA PRO A 139 -13.01 -7.59 1.66
C PRO A 139 -13.44 -9.06 1.56
N ALA A 140 -14.51 -9.43 2.24
CA ALA A 140 -15.02 -10.81 2.27
C ALA A 140 -15.38 -11.34 0.87
N THR A 141 -15.71 -10.45 -0.07
CA THR A 141 -16.06 -10.78 -1.45
C THR A 141 -14.87 -11.14 -2.35
N VAL A 142 -13.62 -10.95 -1.87
CA VAL A 142 -12.43 -11.26 -2.66
C VAL A 142 -12.21 -12.77 -2.71
N ASP A 143 -12.11 -13.31 -3.92
CA ASP A 143 -11.74 -14.72 -4.13
C ASP A 143 -10.22 -14.88 -4.14
N LEU A 144 -9.66 -15.42 -3.05
CA LEU A 144 -8.21 -15.63 -2.90
C LEU A 144 -7.65 -16.74 -3.81
N ALA A 145 -8.50 -17.57 -4.43
CA ALA A 145 -8.06 -18.53 -5.43
C ALA A 145 -7.67 -17.83 -6.74
N SER A 146 -8.33 -16.74 -7.06
CA SER A 146 -8.06 -15.92 -8.25
C SER A 146 -7.02 -14.83 -8.00
N TYR A 147 -7.10 -14.13 -6.86
CA TYR A 147 -6.23 -13.00 -6.52
C TYR A 147 -5.00 -13.47 -5.75
N ARG A 148 -3.93 -13.83 -6.47
CA ARG A 148 -2.78 -14.56 -5.94
C ARG A 148 -1.49 -13.77 -5.84
N THR A 149 -1.51 -12.47 -6.14
CA THR A 149 -0.30 -11.63 -6.03
C THR A 149 -0.61 -10.33 -5.31
N VAL A 150 0.20 -9.98 -4.31
CA VAL A 150 0.21 -8.64 -3.72
C VAL A 150 1.11 -7.75 -4.54
N THR A 151 0.64 -6.57 -4.94
CA THR A 151 1.41 -5.63 -5.74
C THR A 151 1.42 -4.24 -5.10
N ILE A 152 2.58 -3.64 -5.04
CA ILE A 152 2.78 -2.24 -4.61
C ILE A 152 2.75 -1.37 -5.86
N TRP A 153 1.67 -0.61 -6.01
CA TRP A 153 1.33 0.09 -7.24
C TRP A 153 1.29 1.61 -7.06
N CYS A 154 2.07 2.33 -7.85
CA CYS A 154 1.93 3.78 -7.96
C CYS A 154 0.80 4.13 -8.95
N LYS A 155 -0.37 4.50 -8.40
CA LYS A 155 -1.57 4.78 -9.19
C LYS A 155 -1.41 5.96 -10.12
N ARG A 156 -0.72 7.01 -9.67
CA ARG A 156 -0.50 8.24 -10.46
C ARG A 156 0.32 7.99 -11.73
N PHE A 157 1.34 7.15 -11.65
CA PHE A 157 2.24 6.89 -12.77
C PHE A 157 2.03 5.54 -13.45
N SER A 158 1.10 4.73 -12.92
CA SER A 158 0.86 3.36 -13.40
C SER A 158 2.13 2.51 -13.40
N VAL A 159 2.84 2.48 -12.28
CA VAL A 159 4.12 1.78 -12.11
C VAL A 159 4.02 0.74 -11.00
N ASN A 160 4.42 -0.49 -11.31
CA ASN A 160 4.60 -1.57 -10.35
C ASN A 160 5.96 -1.42 -9.65
N PHE A 161 5.96 -1.16 -8.36
CA PHE A 161 7.17 -1.05 -7.56
C PHE A 161 7.77 -2.42 -7.25
N GLY A 162 6.95 -3.36 -6.86
CA GLY A 162 7.31 -4.73 -6.57
C GLY A 162 6.08 -5.57 -6.25
N SER A 163 6.22 -6.88 -6.33
CA SER A 163 5.11 -7.82 -6.18
C SER A 163 5.53 -9.02 -5.34
N ALA A 164 4.56 -9.64 -4.67
CA ALA A 164 4.73 -10.85 -3.87
C ALA A 164 3.70 -11.89 -4.32
N PRO A 165 4.11 -12.90 -5.12
CA PRO A 165 3.26 -14.04 -5.44
C PRO A 165 2.98 -14.87 -4.18
N LEU A 166 1.70 -15.17 -3.96
CA LEU A 166 1.21 -15.84 -2.77
C LEU A 166 1.09 -17.35 -3.01
N ALA A 167 1.76 -18.14 -2.19
CA ALA A 167 1.57 -19.59 -2.10
C ALA A 167 0.63 -19.90 -0.93
N THR A 168 -0.34 -20.77 -1.16
CA THR A 168 -1.23 -21.31 -0.11
C THR A 168 -0.43 -22.17 0.87
N SER A 169 -0.73 -22.03 2.16
CA SER A 169 -0.13 -22.82 3.24
C SER A 169 -0.75 -24.20 3.33
#